data_240ba40c050dcf9dbdcc2c1ff2bfd8f3
#
_entry.id   240ba40c050dcf9dbdcc2c1ff2bfd8f3
#
_cell.length_a   1.000
_cell.length_b   1.000
_cell.length_c   1.000
_cell.angle_alpha   90.00
_cell.angle_beta   90.00
_cell.angle_gamma   90.00
#
_symmetry.space_group_name_H-M   'P 1'
#
loop_
_entity.id
_entity.type
_entity.pdbx_description
1 polymer ?
#
loop_
_entity_poly.entity_id
_entity_poly.type
_entity_poly.pdbx_seq_one_letter_code
_entity_poly.pdbx_strand_id
1 'polypeptide(L)'
;MKRIVLMPALLALGVAVGSSSAYVAAMLRGPQAEQPATDNAFVPTGPVLAPLVLEDGRLAGYTSFEIELEVPADHAEFVTARMPLLLHAINLRTFRSPLASGPDGMLPDIEQFRAVVMTAAPEAFGEGMVRHVAITQANPA
;
A
#
# COMPACT_ATOMS: atom_id res chain seq x y z
N MET A 1 26.71 54.42 29.50
CA MET A 1 27.11 53.11 30.06
C MET A 1 25.98 52.22 30.52
N LYS A 2 24.79 52.73 30.72
CA LYS A 2 23.62 51.88 31.11
C LYS A 2 22.94 51.07 30.01
N ARG A 3 23.27 51.32 28.74
CA ARG A 3 22.64 50.62 27.59
C ARG A 3 23.29 49.30 27.21
N ILE A 4 24.53 49.05 27.61
CA ILE A 4 25.32 47.84 27.24
C ILE A 4 24.96 46.65 28.15
N VAL A 5 24.45 46.91 29.37
CA VAL A 5 24.14 45.86 30.34
C VAL A 5 22.73 45.28 30.12
N LEU A 6 21.83 46.00 29.45
CA LEU A 6 20.49 45.54 29.19
C LEU A 6 20.36 44.49 28.05
N MET A 7 21.29 44.58 27.07
CA MET A 7 21.27 43.65 25.91
C MET A 7 21.59 42.21 26.28
N PRO A 8 22.63 41.93 27.08
CA PRO A 8 22.91 40.52 27.44
C PRO A 8 21.85 39.95 28.39
N ALA A 9 21.20 40.78 29.20
CA ALA A 9 20.12 40.31 30.07
C ALA A 9 18.87 39.88 29.28
N LEU A 10 18.50 40.62 28.24
CA LEU A 10 17.38 40.26 27.35
C LEU A 10 17.67 39.00 26.52
N LEU A 11 18.92 38.79 26.08
CA LEU A 11 19.33 37.57 25.37
C LEU A 11 19.31 36.37 26.33
N ALA A 12 19.72 36.52 27.56
CA ALA A 12 19.71 35.46 28.56
C ALA A 12 18.24 35.07 28.94
N LEU A 13 17.32 36.04 29.02
CA LEU A 13 15.90 35.77 29.25
C LEU A 13 15.25 35.05 28.06
N GLY A 14 15.59 35.43 26.83
CA GLY A 14 15.07 34.80 25.62
C GLY A 14 15.47 33.32 25.49
N VAL A 15 16.70 32.98 25.82
CA VAL A 15 17.20 31.60 25.81
C VAL A 15 16.55 30.76 26.90
N ALA A 16 16.35 31.32 28.10
CA ALA A 16 15.71 30.62 29.21
C ALA A 16 14.24 30.30 28.92
N VAL A 17 13.48 31.22 28.30
CA VAL A 17 12.10 31.00 27.94
C VAL A 17 11.95 30.04 26.75
N GLY A 18 12.85 30.13 25.76
CA GLY A 18 12.88 29.23 24.62
C GLY A 18 13.18 27.77 25.00
N SER A 19 14.14 27.57 25.90
CA SER A 19 14.55 26.24 26.36
C SER A 19 13.47 25.57 27.21
N SER A 20 12.79 26.33 28.06
CA SER A 20 11.72 25.77 28.91
C SER A 20 10.46 25.42 28.13
N SER A 21 10.13 26.20 27.10
CA SER A 21 8.96 25.87 26.25
C SER A 21 9.19 24.58 25.43
N ALA A 22 10.39 24.35 24.92
CA ALA A 22 10.71 23.12 24.21
C ALA A 22 10.69 21.90 25.14
N TYR A 23 11.14 22.06 26.38
CA TYR A 23 11.15 20.98 27.36
C TYR A 23 9.74 20.60 27.84
N VAL A 24 8.87 21.60 28.07
CA VAL A 24 7.48 21.37 28.43
C VAL A 24 6.69 20.74 27.30
N ALA A 25 6.93 21.14 26.05
CA ALA A 25 6.29 20.52 24.90
C ALA A 25 6.73 19.05 24.69
N ALA A 26 7.98 18.72 25.02
CA ALA A 26 8.46 17.34 24.99
C ALA A 26 7.87 16.47 26.11
N MET A 27 7.67 17.04 27.30
CA MET A 27 7.03 16.34 28.42
C MET A 27 5.52 16.11 28.23
N LEU A 28 4.83 17.06 27.57
CA LEU A 28 3.39 16.94 27.30
C LEU A 28 3.09 15.93 26.17
N ARG A 29 4.08 15.57 25.34
CA ARG A 29 3.90 14.58 24.29
C ARG A 29 3.89 13.13 24.79
N GLY A 30 4.15 12.86 26.06
CA GLY A 30 4.26 11.51 26.57
C GLY A 30 5.28 10.66 25.78
N PRO A 31 5.71 9.49 26.24
CA PRO A 31 6.40 8.57 25.38
C PRO A 31 5.42 8.20 24.26
N GLN A 32 5.60 8.77 23.07
CA GLN A 32 5.10 8.10 21.88
C GLN A 32 5.79 6.73 21.91
N ALA A 33 5.00 5.72 22.27
CA ALA A 33 5.40 4.39 21.92
C ALA A 33 5.69 4.46 20.43
N GLU A 34 6.96 4.41 20.04
CA GLU A 34 7.35 4.05 18.70
C GLU A 34 6.64 2.71 18.48
N GLN A 35 5.44 2.77 17.90
CA GLN A 35 4.91 1.61 17.22
C GLN A 35 6.05 1.24 16.28
N PRO A 36 6.61 0.03 16.37
CA PRO A 36 7.55 -0.39 15.38
C PRO A 36 6.85 -0.15 14.05
N ALA A 37 7.35 0.83 13.30
CA ALA A 37 6.92 1.02 11.94
C ALA A 37 7.22 -0.33 11.31
N THR A 38 6.18 -1.14 11.13
CA THR A 38 6.33 -2.38 10.40
C THR A 38 6.60 -1.91 9.00
N ASP A 39 7.87 -1.84 8.64
CA ASP A 39 8.29 -1.45 7.33
C ASP A 39 7.57 -2.35 6.34
N ASN A 40 6.75 -1.76 5.50
CA ASN A 40 6.09 -2.46 4.42
C ASN A 40 6.92 -2.31 3.16
N ALA A 41 6.93 -3.34 2.36
CA ALA A 41 7.52 -3.35 1.03
C ALA A 41 6.43 -3.58 -0.01
N PHE A 42 6.62 -3.03 -1.20
CA PHE A 42 5.79 -3.30 -2.35
C PHE A 42 6.50 -4.29 -3.27
N VAL A 43 5.85 -5.42 -3.52
CA VAL A 43 6.37 -6.48 -4.38
C VAL A 43 5.58 -6.50 -5.68
N PRO A 44 6.21 -6.17 -6.84
CA PRO A 44 5.54 -6.21 -8.13
C PRO A 44 5.28 -7.65 -8.57
N THR A 45 4.11 -7.89 -9.17
CA THR A 45 3.76 -9.21 -9.73
C THR A 45 4.22 -9.38 -11.17
N GLY A 46 4.57 -8.27 -11.84
CA GLY A 46 4.63 -8.21 -13.29
C GLY A 46 3.24 -8.16 -13.95
N PRO A 47 3.15 -8.18 -15.27
CA PRO A 47 1.88 -8.10 -15.98
C PRO A 47 1.02 -9.35 -15.75
N VAL A 48 -0.24 -9.13 -15.41
CA VAL A 48 -1.25 -10.17 -15.20
C VAL A 48 -2.34 -10.01 -16.26
N LEU A 49 -2.41 -10.94 -17.19
CA LEU A 49 -3.46 -10.95 -18.20
C LEU A 49 -4.73 -11.58 -17.62
N ALA A 50 -5.84 -10.84 -17.66
CA ALA A 50 -7.13 -11.31 -17.19
C ALA A 50 -8.22 -11.16 -18.25
N PRO A 51 -9.11 -12.17 -18.39
CA PRO A 51 -10.26 -12.08 -19.28
C PRO A 51 -11.32 -11.13 -18.71
N LEU A 52 -11.92 -10.32 -19.56
CA LEU A 52 -13.08 -9.54 -19.25
C LEU A 52 -14.33 -10.40 -19.49
N VAL A 53 -14.77 -11.09 -18.46
CA VAL A 53 -15.96 -11.95 -18.49
C VAL A 53 -17.16 -11.14 -18.04
N LEU A 54 -18.22 -11.17 -18.82
CA LEU A 54 -19.52 -10.59 -18.49
C LEU A 54 -20.25 -11.46 -17.46
N GLU A 55 -21.28 -10.91 -16.81
CA GLU A 55 -22.10 -11.64 -15.83
C GLU A 55 -22.77 -12.89 -16.42
N ASP A 56 -23.09 -12.87 -17.72
CA ASP A 56 -23.65 -14.02 -18.45
C ASP A 56 -22.59 -15.06 -18.90
N GLY A 57 -21.33 -14.87 -18.52
CA GLY A 57 -20.22 -15.76 -18.83
C GLY A 57 -19.56 -15.55 -20.20
N ARG A 58 -20.04 -14.59 -21.02
CA ARG A 58 -19.42 -14.27 -22.31
C ARG A 58 -18.11 -13.49 -22.12
N LEU A 59 -17.16 -13.75 -22.98
CA LEU A 59 -15.89 -13.03 -23.04
C LEU A 59 -16.08 -11.75 -23.85
N ALA A 60 -15.78 -10.60 -23.23
CA ALA A 60 -15.78 -9.30 -23.91
C ALA A 60 -14.38 -8.93 -24.45
N GLY A 61 -13.32 -9.32 -23.76
CA GLY A 61 -11.96 -8.99 -24.14
C GLY A 61 -10.94 -9.45 -23.09
N TYR A 62 -9.75 -8.87 -23.14
CA TYR A 62 -8.69 -9.10 -22.16
C TYR A 62 -8.10 -7.78 -21.70
N THR A 63 -7.64 -7.76 -20.46
CA THR A 63 -6.92 -6.62 -19.87
C THR A 63 -5.63 -7.11 -19.23
N SER A 64 -4.54 -6.38 -19.45
CA SER A 64 -3.28 -6.57 -18.74
C SER A 64 -3.25 -5.64 -17.54
N PHE A 65 -3.16 -6.21 -16.35
CA PHE A 65 -3.00 -5.48 -15.09
C PHE A 65 -1.54 -5.50 -14.65
N GLU A 66 -1.09 -4.38 -14.09
CA GLU A 66 0.13 -4.34 -13.30
C GLU A 66 -0.25 -4.04 -11.85
N ILE A 67 0.21 -4.88 -10.95
CA ILE A 67 -0.12 -4.78 -9.52
C ILE A 67 1.11 -4.89 -8.66
N GLU A 68 1.06 -4.25 -7.52
CA GLU A 68 2.04 -4.34 -6.45
C GLU A 68 1.37 -4.79 -5.16
N LEU A 69 2.00 -5.72 -4.47
CA LEU A 69 1.51 -6.28 -3.21
C LEU A 69 2.22 -5.59 -2.06
N GLU A 70 1.46 -4.97 -1.17
CA GLU A 70 1.99 -4.46 0.09
C GLU A 70 2.10 -5.59 1.10
N VAL A 71 3.33 -5.89 1.50
CA VAL A 71 3.67 -6.98 2.43
C VAL A 71 4.65 -6.48 3.50
N PRO A 72 4.80 -7.17 4.64
CA PRO A 72 5.88 -6.86 5.57
C PRO A 72 7.24 -6.97 4.86
N ALA A 73 8.13 -6.00 5.08
CA ALA A 73 9.40 -5.92 4.37
C ALA A 73 10.30 -7.14 4.55
N ASP A 74 10.27 -7.75 5.73
CA ASP A 74 10.99 -8.98 6.06
C ASP A 74 10.48 -10.23 5.34
N HIS A 75 9.29 -10.15 4.73
CA HIS A 75 8.67 -11.24 3.95
C HIS A 75 8.69 -11.02 2.43
N ALA A 76 9.27 -9.91 1.95
CA ALA A 76 9.28 -9.58 0.52
C ALA A 76 9.94 -10.65 -0.34
N GLU A 77 11.05 -11.24 0.11
CA GLU A 77 11.73 -12.34 -0.62
C GLU A 77 10.88 -13.61 -0.66
N PHE A 78 10.23 -13.96 0.45
CA PHE A 78 9.31 -15.09 0.51
C PHE A 78 8.16 -14.94 -0.47
N VAL A 79 7.55 -13.75 -0.53
CA VAL A 79 6.46 -13.44 -1.45
C VAL A 79 6.95 -13.50 -2.90
N THR A 80 8.11 -12.93 -3.21
CA THR A 80 8.71 -12.97 -4.54
C THR A 80 8.97 -14.40 -5.00
N ALA A 81 9.52 -15.24 -4.15
CA ALA A 81 9.81 -16.64 -4.46
C ALA A 81 8.55 -17.48 -4.76
N ARG A 82 7.41 -17.10 -4.16
CA ARG A 82 6.12 -17.78 -4.32
C ARG A 82 5.17 -17.09 -5.28
N MET A 83 5.61 -16.06 -5.97
CA MET A 83 4.78 -15.32 -6.93
C MET A 83 4.11 -16.21 -7.98
N PRO A 84 4.74 -17.25 -8.55
CA PRO A 84 4.06 -18.15 -9.48
C PRO A 84 2.82 -18.83 -8.92
N LEU A 85 2.77 -19.11 -7.59
CA LEU A 85 1.60 -19.69 -6.95
C LEU A 85 0.43 -18.69 -6.89
N LEU A 86 0.74 -17.43 -6.60
CA LEU A 86 -0.27 -16.37 -6.65
C LEU A 86 -0.83 -16.18 -8.06
N LEU A 87 0.04 -16.08 -9.06
CA LEU A 87 -0.38 -15.90 -10.45
C LEU A 87 -1.26 -17.06 -10.93
N HIS A 88 -0.93 -18.28 -10.55
CA HIS A 88 -1.78 -19.45 -10.81
C HIS A 88 -3.15 -19.33 -10.15
N ALA A 89 -3.20 -18.96 -8.88
CA ALA A 89 -4.45 -18.81 -8.13
C ALA A 89 -5.32 -17.67 -8.69
N ILE A 90 -4.72 -16.54 -9.09
CA ILE A 90 -5.42 -15.44 -9.77
C ILE A 90 -6.01 -15.94 -11.10
N ASN A 91 -5.20 -16.61 -11.90
CA ASN A 91 -5.62 -17.09 -13.22
C ASN A 91 -6.84 -18.01 -13.12
N LEU A 92 -6.85 -18.95 -12.19
CA LEU A 92 -8.00 -19.83 -11.97
C LEU A 92 -9.29 -19.07 -11.58
N ARG A 93 -9.17 -17.96 -10.89
CA ARG A 93 -10.31 -17.17 -10.41
C ARG A 93 -10.84 -16.19 -11.43
N THR A 94 -9.97 -15.58 -12.23
CA THR A 94 -10.38 -14.56 -13.21
C THR A 94 -11.35 -15.11 -14.25
N PHE A 95 -11.21 -16.37 -14.66
CA PHE A 95 -12.15 -17.01 -15.57
C PHE A 95 -13.54 -17.29 -15.00
N ARG A 96 -13.68 -17.20 -13.67
CA ARG A 96 -14.95 -17.42 -12.94
C ARG A 96 -15.52 -16.14 -12.34
N SER A 97 -14.81 -15.03 -12.50
CA SER A 97 -15.18 -13.73 -11.93
C SER A 97 -15.62 -12.79 -13.05
N PRO A 98 -16.77 -12.12 -12.93
CA PRO A 98 -17.19 -11.16 -13.93
C PRO A 98 -16.37 -9.87 -13.77
N LEU A 99 -15.32 -9.74 -14.57
CA LEU A 99 -14.40 -8.58 -14.55
C LEU A 99 -14.76 -7.53 -15.60
N ALA A 100 -15.70 -7.81 -16.49
CA ALA A 100 -16.13 -6.87 -17.49
C ALA A 100 -17.12 -5.86 -16.89
N SER A 101 -16.91 -4.58 -17.15
CA SER A 101 -17.78 -3.49 -16.74
C SER A 101 -17.99 -2.48 -17.88
N GLY A 102 -18.86 -1.50 -17.66
CA GLY A 102 -19.25 -0.52 -18.68
C GLY A 102 -20.32 -1.04 -19.64
N PRO A 103 -20.83 -0.16 -20.53
CA PRO A 103 -21.96 -0.47 -21.41
C PRO A 103 -21.70 -1.61 -22.40
N ASP A 104 -20.45 -1.73 -22.83
CA ASP A 104 -19.98 -2.73 -23.82
C ASP A 104 -19.13 -3.84 -23.19
N GLY A 105 -18.92 -3.81 -21.87
CA GLY A 105 -18.08 -4.78 -21.16
C GLY A 105 -16.58 -4.63 -21.41
N MET A 106 -16.15 -3.57 -22.05
CA MET A 106 -14.74 -3.38 -22.43
C MET A 106 -13.88 -2.73 -21.34
N LEU A 107 -14.49 -2.28 -20.25
CA LEU A 107 -13.79 -1.72 -19.11
C LEU A 107 -13.56 -2.80 -18.05
N PRO A 108 -12.37 -2.86 -17.44
CA PRO A 108 -12.13 -3.76 -16.35
C PRO A 108 -12.77 -3.25 -15.04
N ASP A 109 -13.37 -4.13 -14.27
CA ASP A 109 -13.77 -3.84 -12.90
C ASP A 109 -12.55 -3.97 -11.97
N ILE A 110 -11.96 -2.82 -11.63
CA ILE A 110 -10.75 -2.70 -10.81
C ILE A 110 -10.96 -3.26 -9.41
N GLU A 111 -12.12 -2.98 -8.79
CA GLU A 111 -12.41 -3.43 -7.43
C GLU A 111 -12.64 -4.94 -7.38
N GLN A 112 -13.33 -5.48 -8.37
CA GLN A 112 -13.54 -6.92 -8.48
C GLN A 112 -12.20 -7.65 -8.72
N PHE A 113 -11.32 -7.09 -9.56
CA PHE A 113 -9.98 -7.66 -9.76
C PHE A 113 -9.15 -7.62 -8.48
N ARG A 114 -9.18 -6.50 -7.73
CA ARG A 114 -8.53 -6.41 -6.42
C ARG A 114 -9.04 -7.48 -5.45
N ALA A 115 -10.35 -7.69 -5.40
CA ALA A 115 -10.97 -8.73 -4.58
C ALA A 115 -10.50 -10.15 -4.97
N VAL A 116 -10.36 -10.42 -6.27
CA VAL A 116 -9.80 -11.68 -6.78
C VAL A 116 -8.39 -11.91 -6.27
N VAL A 117 -7.52 -10.89 -6.36
CA VAL A 117 -6.13 -10.98 -5.89
C VAL A 117 -6.08 -11.19 -4.37
N MET A 118 -6.85 -10.43 -3.60
CA MET A 118 -6.91 -10.56 -2.14
C MET A 118 -7.44 -11.92 -1.68
N THR A 119 -8.33 -12.53 -2.44
CA THR A 119 -8.84 -13.88 -2.16
C THR A 119 -7.83 -14.97 -2.57
N ALA A 120 -7.03 -14.73 -3.60
CA ALA A 120 -5.99 -15.65 -4.06
C ALA A 120 -4.73 -15.64 -3.18
N ALA A 121 -4.39 -14.50 -2.59
CA ALA A 121 -3.16 -14.31 -1.85
C ALA A 121 -2.95 -15.28 -0.67
N PRO A 122 -3.96 -15.62 0.15
CA PRO A 122 -3.80 -16.59 1.23
C PRO A 122 -3.39 -17.99 0.78
N GLU A 123 -3.80 -18.41 -0.41
CA GLU A 123 -3.42 -19.72 -0.96
C GLU A 123 -1.93 -19.79 -1.31
N ALA A 124 -1.35 -18.67 -1.75
CA ALA A 124 0.05 -18.59 -2.14
C ALA A 124 0.98 -18.33 -0.96
N PHE A 125 0.57 -17.48 -0.03
CA PHE A 125 1.44 -16.89 0.99
C PHE A 125 1.00 -17.16 2.44
N GLY A 126 -0.24 -17.57 2.67
CA GLY A 126 -0.86 -17.66 3.99
C GLY A 126 -1.69 -16.40 4.33
N GLU A 127 -2.52 -16.55 5.36
CA GLU A 127 -3.42 -15.49 5.81
C GLU A 127 -2.67 -14.25 6.31
N GLY A 128 -3.17 -13.08 5.95
CA GLY A 128 -2.66 -11.80 6.46
C GLY A 128 -1.31 -11.35 5.91
N MET A 129 -0.69 -12.11 4.99
CA MET A 129 0.61 -11.76 4.40
C MET A 129 0.51 -10.52 3.51
N VAL A 130 -0.48 -10.48 2.64
CA VAL A 130 -0.75 -9.33 1.78
C VAL A 130 -1.70 -8.39 2.49
N ARG A 131 -1.24 -7.17 2.78
CA ARG A 131 -2.02 -6.15 3.48
C ARG A 131 -2.88 -5.33 2.52
N HIS A 132 -2.31 -5.02 1.36
CA HIS A 132 -2.98 -4.23 0.34
C HIS A 132 -2.51 -4.64 -1.06
N VAL A 133 -3.39 -4.43 -2.04
CA VAL A 133 -3.11 -4.64 -3.46
C VAL A 133 -3.26 -3.30 -4.18
N ALA A 134 -2.16 -2.77 -4.68
CA ALA A 134 -2.13 -1.57 -5.50
C ALA A 134 -2.19 -1.96 -6.98
N ILE A 135 -3.22 -1.53 -7.68
CA ILE A 135 -3.33 -1.71 -9.13
C ILE A 135 -2.74 -0.46 -9.78
N THR A 136 -1.58 -0.59 -10.41
CA THR A 136 -0.84 0.52 -10.97
C THR A 136 -1.19 0.79 -12.43
N GLN A 137 -1.59 -0.26 -13.18
CA GLN A 137 -2.04 -0.13 -14.55
C GLN A 137 -3.13 -1.16 -14.88
N ALA A 138 -4.00 -0.80 -15.81
CA ALA A 138 -4.98 -1.69 -16.43
C ALA A 138 -5.13 -1.27 -17.90
N ASN A 139 -4.53 -2.01 -18.80
CA ASN A 139 -4.47 -1.71 -20.22
C ASN A 139 -5.23 -2.77 -21.03
N PRO A 140 -5.99 -2.39 -22.05
CA PRO A 140 -6.55 -3.34 -23.00
C PRO A 140 -5.43 -4.19 -23.62
N ALA A 141 -5.66 -5.48 -23.77
CA ALA A 141 -4.71 -6.43 -24.33
C ALA A 141 -5.21 -7.02 -25.66
#